data_7665f95c0bd05d81d27067b0e83472fa
#
_entry.id   7665f95c0bd05d81d27067b0e83472fa
#
_cell.length_a   1.000
_cell.length_b   1.000
_cell.length_c   1.000
_cell.angle_alpha   90.00
_cell.angle_beta   90.00
_cell.angle_gamma   90.00
#
_symmetry.space_group_name_H-M   'P 1'
#
loop_
_entity.id
_entity.type
_entity.pdbx_description
1 polymer ?
#
loop_
_entity_poly.entity_id
_entity_poly.type
_entity_poly.pdbx_seq_one_letter_code
_entity_poly.pdbx_strand_id
1 'polypeptide(L)'
;MLLSFTLAGLRALAAEPPASWVDPDTGHRVIRLTREPGSDSFYFNYNGFTPDGKKMAYTTTNGISVLNLETLEAKPIVTGRARPIVVGRKTSNLYYTRPTDNPFFSTLWRVNLDTGETRKLADLPCRAGVSTINADETLGAGTFIEGDANAGGAYDGTVPLGKMTDVNLGEPENKGEMMAQRLAAALPMTMFTINLQTGKIKTLLQHNTNWLNHLQFSPADPTLLMYCHEGSWQMVDRIWTIRTDGSHNQLIHKRSMENEIAGHEWWGADGETVFYQLHFPRGGHVSFIASYNVKTGQRVWLQYNPDQSSIHDNSSPDGKLYCGDGDNRSPWIFLFRPVILPNQRTLGRNLIKGGYLESEKLVNMTKQNYRLEPNPSFTPDMKYIVFRSNMFGPDYAFAVEVAKANPTP
;
A
#
# COMPACT_ATOMS: atom_id res chain seq x y z
N MET A 1 -3.49 -62.56 -6.31
CA MET A 1 -3.49 -61.58 -7.41
C MET A 1 -4.44 -60.44 -6.97
N LEU A 2 -3.89 -59.43 -6.27
CA LEU A 2 -4.67 -58.28 -5.79
C LEU A 2 -4.52 -57.14 -6.81
N LEU A 3 -5.62 -56.75 -7.42
CA LEU A 3 -5.68 -55.55 -8.28
C LEU A 3 -5.78 -54.31 -7.36
N SER A 4 -4.76 -53.48 -7.37
CA SER A 4 -4.79 -52.15 -6.78
C SER A 4 -5.42 -51.22 -7.79
N PHE A 5 -6.61 -50.69 -7.46
CA PHE A 5 -7.23 -49.55 -8.15
C PHE A 5 -6.61 -48.24 -7.64
N THR A 6 -5.80 -47.61 -8.43
CA THR A 6 -5.38 -46.20 -8.21
C THR A 6 -6.51 -45.30 -8.59
N LEU A 7 -7.19 -44.68 -7.59
CA LEU A 7 -8.07 -43.54 -7.82
C LEU A 7 -7.22 -42.32 -8.24
N ALA A 8 -7.17 -42.05 -9.52
CA ALA A 8 -6.73 -40.76 -10.03
C ALA A 8 -7.81 -39.73 -9.68
N GLY A 9 -7.57 -38.94 -8.64
CA GLY A 9 -8.42 -37.84 -8.26
C GLY A 9 -8.45 -36.79 -9.40
N LEU A 10 -9.54 -36.72 -10.15
CA LEU A 10 -9.84 -35.56 -11.00
C LEU A 10 -9.91 -34.33 -10.08
N ARG A 11 -8.87 -33.50 -10.09
CA ARG A 11 -9.01 -32.10 -9.63
C ARG A 11 -9.98 -31.44 -10.62
N ALA A 12 -11.20 -31.19 -10.17
CA ALA A 12 -12.11 -30.30 -10.88
C ALA A 12 -11.36 -28.98 -11.09
N LEU A 13 -11.08 -28.63 -12.33
CA LEU A 13 -10.61 -27.29 -12.69
C LEU A 13 -11.69 -26.33 -12.19
N ALA A 14 -11.33 -25.46 -11.26
CA ALA A 14 -12.25 -24.41 -10.80
C ALA A 14 -12.70 -23.65 -12.06
N ALA A 15 -14.02 -23.45 -12.19
CA ALA A 15 -14.56 -22.73 -13.32
C ALA A 15 -13.93 -21.32 -13.38
N GLU A 16 -13.58 -20.88 -14.57
CA GLU A 16 -13.00 -19.54 -14.75
C GLU A 16 -14.01 -18.49 -14.24
N PRO A 17 -13.56 -17.50 -13.42
CA PRO A 17 -14.45 -16.45 -12.94
C PRO A 17 -15.11 -15.69 -14.09
N PRO A 18 -16.35 -15.17 -13.93
CA PRO A 18 -17.01 -14.40 -14.98
C PRO A 18 -16.18 -13.18 -15.37
N ALA A 19 -16.22 -12.82 -16.67
CA ALA A 19 -15.51 -11.63 -17.17
C ALA A 19 -16.14 -10.33 -16.59
N SER A 20 -17.47 -10.33 -16.38
CA SER A 20 -18.17 -9.27 -15.67
C SER A 20 -19.53 -9.77 -15.19
N TRP A 21 -20.05 -9.12 -14.12
CA TRP A 21 -21.41 -9.34 -13.61
C TRP A 21 -21.94 -8.08 -12.96
N VAL A 22 -23.23 -8.01 -12.74
CA VAL A 22 -23.86 -7.03 -11.85
C VAL A 22 -24.02 -7.69 -10.50
N ASP A 23 -23.46 -7.07 -9.44
CA ASP A 23 -23.61 -7.59 -8.09
C ASP A 23 -25.10 -7.54 -7.69
N PRO A 24 -25.73 -8.68 -7.34
CA PRO A 24 -27.17 -8.75 -7.10
C PRO A 24 -27.61 -7.97 -5.86
N ASP A 25 -26.72 -7.78 -4.89
CA ASP A 25 -27.04 -7.12 -3.63
C ASP A 25 -26.90 -5.59 -3.73
N THR A 26 -26.09 -5.10 -4.69
CA THR A 26 -25.73 -3.67 -4.77
C THR A 26 -26.16 -3.01 -6.06
N GLY A 27 -26.27 -3.76 -7.14
CA GLY A 27 -26.57 -3.25 -8.49
C GLY A 27 -25.38 -2.62 -9.21
N HIS A 28 -24.16 -2.73 -8.66
CA HIS A 28 -22.95 -2.27 -9.32
C HIS A 28 -22.37 -3.34 -10.25
N ARG A 29 -21.82 -2.90 -11.38
CA ARG A 29 -21.12 -3.81 -12.29
C ARG A 29 -19.70 -4.04 -11.80
N VAL A 30 -19.32 -5.32 -11.73
CA VAL A 30 -17.94 -5.76 -11.46
C VAL A 30 -17.36 -6.34 -12.74
N ILE A 31 -16.09 -6.02 -13.00
CA ILE A 31 -15.33 -6.46 -14.18
C ILE A 31 -14.07 -7.15 -13.68
N ARG A 32 -13.77 -8.34 -14.22
CA ARG A 32 -12.49 -8.99 -14.00
C ARG A 32 -11.43 -8.37 -14.92
N LEU A 33 -10.44 -7.74 -14.33
CA LEU A 33 -9.39 -7.05 -15.07
C LEU A 33 -8.29 -7.98 -15.57
N THR A 34 -7.93 -9.00 -14.77
CA THR A 34 -6.83 -9.92 -15.09
C THR A 34 -7.36 -11.32 -15.38
N ARG A 35 -6.64 -12.06 -16.22
CA ARG A 35 -7.01 -13.43 -16.62
C ARG A 35 -6.10 -14.49 -16.02
N GLU A 36 -4.89 -14.12 -15.62
CA GLU A 36 -3.90 -15.03 -15.04
C GLU A 36 -4.21 -15.27 -13.57
N PRO A 37 -4.39 -16.52 -13.11
CA PRO A 37 -4.49 -16.85 -11.70
C PRO A 37 -3.25 -16.40 -10.91
N GLY A 38 -3.44 -15.86 -9.72
CA GLY A 38 -2.35 -15.32 -8.89
C GLY A 38 -1.89 -13.93 -9.37
N SER A 39 -2.80 -13.15 -9.95
CA SER A 39 -2.54 -11.77 -10.37
C SER A 39 -3.18 -10.78 -9.42
N ASP A 40 -2.40 -9.77 -8.99
CA ASP A 40 -2.79 -8.81 -7.97
C ASP A 40 -2.58 -7.37 -8.41
N SER A 41 -3.54 -6.49 -8.10
CA SER A 41 -3.30 -5.05 -8.08
C SER A 41 -2.29 -4.67 -6.99
N PHE A 42 -1.71 -3.48 -7.07
CA PHE A 42 -0.76 -3.02 -6.06
C PHE A 42 -1.45 -2.79 -4.70
N TYR A 43 -0.62 -2.65 -3.69
CA TYR A 43 -1.09 -2.28 -2.36
C TYR A 43 -1.79 -0.93 -2.41
N PHE A 44 -2.85 -0.74 -1.63
CA PHE A 44 -3.83 0.35 -1.76
C PHE A 44 -3.26 1.77 -1.91
N ASN A 45 -2.09 2.05 -1.33
CA ASN A 45 -1.44 3.36 -1.36
C ASN A 45 -0.29 3.48 -2.38
N TYR A 46 -0.04 2.43 -3.19
CA TYR A 46 0.97 2.44 -4.24
C TYR A 46 0.33 2.78 -5.59
N ASN A 47 0.86 3.80 -6.26
CA ASN A 47 0.38 4.14 -7.60
C ASN A 47 0.71 3.03 -8.60
N GLY A 48 -0.31 2.38 -9.15
CA GLY A 48 -0.19 1.39 -10.23
C GLY A 48 -0.54 1.93 -11.61
N PHE A 49 -0.99 3.18 -11.74
CA PHE A 49 -1.53 3.75 -12.98
C PHE A 49 -0.55 4.68 -13.67
N THR A 50 -0.58 4.67 -15.02
CA THR A 50 0.14 5.67 -15.82
C THR A 50 -0.46 7.06 -15.63
N PRO A 51 0.32 8.15 -15.86
CA PRO A 51 -0.16 9.52 -15.67
C PRO A 51 -1.40 9.88 -16.52
N ASP A 52 -1.55 9.26 -17.69
CA ASP A 52 -2.71 9.44 -18.57
C ASP A 52 -3.94 8.60 -18.13
N GLY A 53 -3.78 7.77 -17.10
CA GLY A 53 -4.84 6.91 -16.59
C GLY A 53 -5.25 5.73 -17.47
N LYS A 54 -4.53 5.47 -18.58
CA LYS A 54 -4.94 4.44 -19.56
C LYS A 54 -4.41 3.05 -19.28
N LYS A 55 -3.34 2.94 -18.48
CA LYS A 55 -2.72 1.66 -18.18
C LYS A 55 -2.55 1.47 -16.68
N MET A 56 -2.59 0.21 -16.27
CA MET A 56 -2.34 -0.24 -14.91
C MET A 56 -1.28 -1.33 -14.90
N ALA A 57 -0.26 -1.19 -14.06
CA ALA A 57 0.67 -2.27 -13.75
C ALA A 57 0.08 -3.16 -12.65
N TYR A 58 0.29 -4.47 -12.75
CA TYR A 58 -0.14 -5.46 -11.77
C TYR A 58 0.86 -6.60 -11.67
N THR A 59 0.86 -7.32 -10.55
CA THR A 59 1.75 -8.46 -10.34
C THR A 59 1.12 -9.75 -10.85
N THR A 60 1.97 -10.67 -11.28
CA THR A 60 1.62 -12.04 -11.65
C THR A 60 2.58 -13.01 -10.99
N THR A 61 2.29 -14.30 -11.02
CA THR A 61 3.20 -15.34 -10.53
C THR A 61 4.56 -15.33 -11.26
N ASN A 62 4.61 -14.78 -12.47
CA ASN A 62 5.81 -14.75 -13.32
C ASN A 62 6.47 -13.36 -13.43
N GLY A 63 6.02 -12.38 -12.65
CA GLY A 63 6.60 -11.04 -12.68
C GLY A 63 5.56 -9.92 -12.64
N ILE A 64 5.67 -8.94 -13.55
CA ILE A 64 4.77 -7.78 -13.60
C ILE A 64 4.24 -7.66 -15.04
N SER A 65 2.95 -7.44 -15.14
CA SER A 65 2.26 -7.18 -16.40
C SER A 65 1.67 -5.77 -16.44
N VAL A 66 1.36 -5.28 -17.62
CA VAL A 66 0.63 -4.02 -17.84
C VAL A 66 -0.68 -4.33 -18.54
N LEU A 67 -1.76 -3.75 -18.02
CA LEU A 67 -3.12 -3.81 -18.54
C LEU A 67 -3.49 -2.48 -19.19
N ASN A 68 -4.03 -2.50 -20.39
CA ASN A 68 -4.75 -1.38 -20.97
C ASN A 68 -6.19 -1.36 -20.39
N LEU A 69 -6.58 -0.28 -19.73
CA LEU A 69 -7.86 -0.20 -19.03
C LEU A 69 -9.06 0.01 -19.98
N GLU A 70 -8.84 0.44 -21.23
CA GLU A 70 -9.90 0.61 -22.22
C GLU A 70 -10.19 -0.72 -22.95
N THR A 71 -9.14 -1.45 -23.36
CA THR A 71 -9.28 -2.68 -24.16
C THR A 71 -9.26 -3.95 -23.33
N LEU A 72 -8.83 -3.88 -22.07
CA LEU A 72 -8.54 -4.99 -21.18
C LEU A 72 -7.50 -5.97 -21.73
N GLU A 73 -6.66 -5.50 -22.65
CA GLU A 73 -5.51 -6.26 -23.15
C GLU A 73 -4.35 -6.13 -22.18
N ALA A 74 -3.79 -7.27 -21.81
CA ALA A 74 -2.65 -7.37 -20.91
C ALA A 74 -1.43 -7.93 -21.61
N LYS A 75 -0.25 -7.46 -21.22
CA LYS A 75 1.03 -8.01 -21.69
C LYS A 75 2.06 -8.06 -20.56
N PRO A 76 2.91 -9.11 -20.50
CA PRO A 76 4.06 -9.13 -19.60
C PRO A 76 5.01 -7.96 -19.92
N ILE A 77 5.49 -7.28 -18.90
CA ILE A 77 6.45 -6.17 -19.04
C ILE A 77 7.76 -6.43 -18.30
N VAL A 78 7.71 -7.17 -17.18
CA VAL A 78 8.87 -7.63 -16.42
C VAL A 78 8.69 -9.12 -16.14
N THR A 79 9.58 -9.96 -16.64
CA THR A 79 9.55 -11.42 -16.41
C THR A 79 10.51 -11.82 -15.29
N GLY A 80 10.16 -12.85 -14.51
CA GLY A 80 10.93 -13.36 -13.38
C GLY A 80 10.71 -12.58 -12.10
N ARG A 81 11.44 -12.92 -11.05
CA ARG A 81 11.27 -12.32 -9.72
C ARG A 81 11.56 -10.82 -9.76
N ALA A 82 10.53 -10.06 -9.47
CA ALA A 82 10.59 -8.60 -9.38
C ALA A 82 9.57 -8.13 -8.34
N ARG A 83 9.92 -7.09 -7.60
CA ARG A 83 9.02 -6.43 -6.64
C ARG A 83 8.70 -5.03 -7.17
N PRO A 84 7.45 -4.74 -7.54
CA PRO A 84 7.06 -3.41 -7.95
C PRO A 84 7.19 -2.42 -6.79
N ILE A 85 7.47 -1.17 -7.14
CA ILE A 85 7.47 -0.05 -6.21
C ILE A 85 6.27 0.82 -6.51
N VAL A 86 6.33 1.61 -7.59
CA VAL A 86 5.22 2.46 -8.07
C VAL A 86 5.38 2.70 -9.57
N VAL A 87 4.29 3.09 -10.22
CA VAL A 87 4.35 3.78 -11.53
C VAL A 87 4.57 5.27 -11.27
N GLY A 88 5.44 5.88 -12.05
CA GLY A 88 5.78 7.30 -11.93
C GLY A 88 4.59 8.23 -12.13
N ARG A 89 4.68 9.42 -11.56
CA ARG A 89 3.62 10.45 -11.63
C ARG A 89 3.74 11.34 -12.87
N LYS A 90 4.95 11.42 -13.47
CA LYS A 90 5.23 12.22 -14.67
C LYS A 90 5.40 11.39 -15.92
N THR A 91 5.89 10.17 -15.75
CA THR A 91 6.21 9.29 -16.86
C THR A 91 5.48 7.97 -16.70
N SER A 92 5.34 7.23 -17.79
CA SER A 92 4.82 5.85 -17.76
C SER A 92 5.88 4.84 -17.27
N ASN A 93 6.84 5.24 -16.44
CA ASN A 93 7.85 4.34 -15.92
C ASN A 93 7.33 3.61 -14.68
N LEU A 94 7.37 2.28 -14.71
CA LEU A 94 7.27 1.44 -13.52
C LEU A 94 8.65 1.28 -12.90
N TYR A 95 8.77 1.58 -11.62
CA TYR A 95 9.96 1.33 -10.81
C TYR A 95 9.81 0.02 -10.05
N TYR A 96 10.88 -0.78 -10.01
CA TYR A 96 10.85 -2.09 -9.36
C TYR A 96 12.25 -2.53 -8.92
N THR A 97 12.31 -3.48 -8.00
CA THR A 97 13.55 -4.13 -7.60
C THR A 97 13.62 -5.56 -8.09
N ARG A 98 14.85 -6.04 -8.33
CA ARG A 98 15.15 -7.45 -8.58
C ARG A 98 16.15 -7.98 -7.56
N PRO A 99 15.97 -9.20 -7.03
CA PRO A 99 17.02 -9.85 -6.28
C PRO A 99 18.21 -10.14 -7.20
N THR A 100 19.40 -10.23 -6.61
CA THR A 100 20.59 -10.77 -7.28
C THR A 100 20.75 -12.26 -6.92
N ASP A 101 21.80 -12.92 -7.43
CA ASP A 101 22.15 -14.29 -7.03
C ASP A 101 22.46 -14.39 -5.53
N ASN A 102 22.95 -13.31 -4.94
CA ASN A 102 23.06 -13.19 -3.50
C ASN A 102 21.75 -12.63 -2.91
N PRO A 103 21.01 -13.40 -2.09
CA PRO A 103 19.67 -13.03 -1.61
C PRO A 103 19.65 -11.76 -0.71
N PHE A 104 20.81 -11.32 -0.24
CA PHE A 104 20.94 -10.12 0.58
C PHE A 104 21.03 -8.83 -0.24
N PHE A 105 21.19 -8.93 -1.55
CA PHE A 105 21.31 -7.76 -2.42
C PHE A 105 20.19 -7.73 -3.46
N SER A 106 19.83 -6.54 -3.85
CA SER A 106 18.88 -6.28 -4.92
C SER A 106 19.36 -5.12 -5.80
N THR A 107 18.72 -5.00 -6.94
CA THR A 107 19.00 -3.93 -7.91
C THR A 107 17.74 -3.14 -8.16
N LEU A 108 17.87 -1.83 -8.36
CA LEU A 108 16.79 -0.92 -8.71
C LEU A 108 16.72 -0.76 -10.22
N TRP A 109 15.51 -0.85 -10.77
CA TRP A 109 15.23 -0.79 -12.20
C TRP A 109 14.04 0.12 -12.50
N ARG A 110 13.95 0.58 -13.73
CA ARG A 110 12.72 1.11 -14.32
C ARG A 110 12.40 0.40 -15.63
N VAL A 111 11.13 0.33 -15.97
CA VAL A 111 10.65 -0.05 -17.30
C VAL A 111 9.57 0.93 -17.74
N ASN A 112 9.62 1.40 -18.97
CA ASN A 112 8.58 2.24 -19.54
C ASN A 112 7.42 1.36 -20.00
N LEU A 113 6.20 1.60 -19.49
CA LEU A 113 5.00 0.79 -19.77
C LEU A 113 4.46 0.96 -21.18
N ASP A 114 4.88 2.00 -21.92
CA ASP A 114 4.48 2.25 -23.28
C ASP A 114 5.41 1.54 -24.28
N THR A 115 6.71 1.73 -24.08
CA THR A 115 7.74 1.25 -25.03
C THR A 115 8.36 -0.08 -24.65
N GLY A 116 8.31 -0.48 -23.37
CA GLY A 116 9.02 -1.64 -22.85
C GLY A 116 10.52 -1.40 -22.59
N GLU A 117 11.02 -0.18 -22.81
CA GLU A 117 12.41 0.17 -22.53
C GLU A 117 12.74 -0.04 -21.05
N THR A 118 13.73 -0.87 -20.77
CA THR A 118 14.16 -1.24 -19.42
C THR A 118 15.55 -0.69 -19.12
N ARG A 119 15.74 -0.12 -17.92
CA ARG A 119 17.03 0.40 -17.47
C ARG A 119 17.29 0.03 -16.01
N LYS A 120 18.49 -0.50 -15.74
CA LYS A 120 19.04 -0.60 -14.39
C LYS A 120 19.44 0.79 -13.90
N LEU A 121 19.03 1.15 -12.71
CA LEU A 121 19.31 2.47 -12.11
C LEU A 121 20.45 2.39 -11.08
N ALA A 122 20.45 1.33 -10.24
CA ALA A 122 21.48 1.16 -9.21
C ALA A 122 21.58 -0.28 -8.70
N ASP A 123 22.70 -0.61 -8.11
CA ASP A 123 22.85 -1.69 -7.13
C ASP A 123 22.49 -1.14 -5.75
N LEU A 124 21.73 -1.89 -4.99
CA LEU A 124 21.29 -1.46 -3.65
C LEU A 124 22.22 -2.05 -2.57
N PRO A 125 22.38 -1.33 -1.46
CA PRO A 125 23.08 -1.84 -0.28
C PRO A 125 22.54 -3.18 0.21
N CYS A 126 23.34 -3.87 1.01
CA CYS A 126 22.92 -5.14 1.64
C CYS A 126 21.60 -4.96 2.40
N ARG A 127 20.63 -5.83 2.11
CA ARG A 127 19.26 -5.81 2.67
C ARG A 127 18.49 -4.49 2.49
N ALA A 128 18.94 -3.62 1.59
CA ALA A 128 18.21 -2.40 1.27
C ALA A 128 17.00 -2.69 0.39
N GLY A 129 15.92 -1.97 0.70
CA GLY A 129 14.73 -1.91 -0.14
C GLY A 129 14.38 -0.46 -0.46
N VAL A 130 14.05 -0.17 -1.73
CA VAL A 130 13.41 1.08 -2.13
C VAL A 130 11.90 0.87 -2.08
N SER A 131 11.19 1.78 -1.41
CA SER A 131 9.76 1.66 -1.16
C SER A 131 8.92 2.67 -1.93
N THR A 132 9.52 3.78 -2.38
CA THR A 132 8.79 4.87 -3.02
C THR A 132 9.69 5.70 -3.93
N ILE A 133 9.09 6.37 -4.91
CA ILE A 133 9.72 7.31 -5.84
C ILE A 133 8.99 8.65 -5.70
N ASN A 134 9.75 9.75 -5.71
CA ASN A 134 9.20 11.08 -5.53
C ASN A 134 8.43 11.61 -6.76
N ALA A 135 7.66 12.69 -6.55
CA ALA A 135 6.73 13.22 -7.55
C ALA A 135 7.38 13.65 -8.86
N ASP A 136 8.66 14.06 -8.84
CA ASP A 136 9.40 14.50 -10.03
C ASP A 136 10.30 13.40 -10.64
N GLU A 137 10.27 12.19 -10.05
CA GLU A 137 11.02 11.01 -10.50
C GLU A 137 12.55 11.21 -10.53
N THR A 138 13.06 11.99 -9.57
CA THR A 138 14.50 12.22 -9.40
C THR A 138 15.11 11.42 -8.25
N LEU A 139 14.30 11.09 -7.23
CA LEU A 139 14.72 10.37 -6.03
C LEU A 139 13.85 9.14 -5.76
N GLY A 140 14.50 8.07 -5.31
CA GLY A 140 13.86 7.01 -4.56
C GLY A 140 14.14 7.15 -3.07
N ALA A 141 13.30 6.56 -2.21
CA ALA A 141 13.57 6.43 -0.78
C ALA A 141 13.36 4.99 -0.33
N GLY A 142 14.17 4.57 0.64
CA GLY A 142 14.17 3.22 1.15
C GLY A 142 14.81 3.10 2.52
N THR A 143 14.90 1.87 3.00
CA THR A 143 15.52 1.53 4.28
C THR A 143 16.44 0.34 4.14
N PHE A 144 17.40 0.24 5.04
CA PHE A 144 18.14 -0.98 5.31
C PHE A 144 18.40 -1.13 6.81
N ILE A 145 18.62 -2.36 7.24
CA ILE A 145 19.03 -2.67 8.61
C ILE A 145 20.55 -2.64 8.61
N GLU A 146 21.15 -1.84 9.51
CA GLU A 146 22.59 -1.83 9.70
C GLU A 146 23.01 -3.11 10.43
N GLY A 147 24.01 -3.81 9.83
CA GLY A 147 24.54 -5.00 10.44
C GLY A 147 25.56 -4.67 11.46
N ASP A 148 25.63 -4.68 12.58
CA ASP A 148 26.53 -4.31 13.65
C ASP A 148 26.37 -2.86 14.13
N ALA A 149 25.83 -2.69 15.32
CA ALA A 149 25.77 -1.42 16.03
C ALA A 149 27.15 -0.76 16.25
N ASN A 150 28.24 -1.51 16.01
CA ASN A 150 29.62 -1.04 16.13
C ASN A 150 30.24 -0.58 14.79
N ALA A 151 29.59 -0.80 13.67
CA ALA A 151 30.01 -0.28 12.37
C ALA A 151 29.47 1.15 12.17
N GLY A 152 29.70 2.04 13.12
CA GLY A 152 29.30 3.44 13.05
C GLY A 152 29.87 4.13 11.82
N GLY A 153 29.16 4.10 10.71
CA GLY A 153 29.52 4.75 9.48
C GLY A 153 28.40 4.67 8.45
N ALA A 154 28.34 5.66 7.58
CA ALA A 154 27.54 5.57 6.38
C ALA A 154 27.89 4.27 5.66
N TYR A 155 26.88 3.52 5.23
CA TYR A 155 27.06 2.28 4.49
C TYR A 155 28.00 2.51 3.30
N ASP A 156 29.13 1.85 3.30
CA ASP A 156 30.16 1.92 2.25
C ASP A 156 30.16 0.70 1.30
N GLY A 157 29.23 -0.22 1.47
CA GLY A 157 29.12 -1.44 0.68
C GLY A 157 29.92 -2.63 1.24
N THR A 158 30.61 -2.47 2.34
CA THR A 158 31.60 -3.45 2.82
C THR A 158 31.13 -4.29 4.02
N VAL A 159 29.86 -4.17 4.48
CA VAL A 159 29.37 -4.95 5.62
C VAL A 159 29.49 -6.45 5.35
N PRO A 160 30.28 -7.21 6.13
CA PRO A 160 30.43 -8.64 5.93
C PRO A 160 29.09 -9.36 6.12
N LEU A 161 28.72 -10.17 5.15
CA LEU A 161 27.48 -10.96 5.11
C LEU A 161 27.23 -11.82 6.36
N GLY A 162 28.25 -12.26 7.06
CA GLY A 162 28.15 -13.17 8.20
C GLY A 162 27.65 -12.56 9.51
N LYS A 163 27.68 -11.26 9.68
CA LYS A 163 27.29 -10.61 10.95
C LYS A 163 25.83 -10.17 11.01
N MET A 164 25.13 -10.14 9.89
CA MET A 164 23.71 -9.75 9.84
C MET A 164 22.73 -10.91 10.11
N THR A 165 23.23 -12.14 10.16
CA THR A 165 22.41 -13.34 10.35
C THR A 165 22.10 -13.66 11.80
N ASP A 166 22.80 -13.04 12.75
CA ASP A 166 22.75 -13.44 14.15
C ASP A 166 21.62 -12.82 14.96
N VAL A 167 20.78 -11.97 14.36
CA VAL A 167 19.55 -11.53 15.00
C VAL A 167 18.48 -12.60 14.74
N ASN A 168 18.56 -13.69 15.47
CA ASN A 168 17.49 -14.67 15.52
C ASN A 168 16.35 -14.10 16.37
N LEU A 169 15.37 -13.52 15.69
CA LEU A 169 14.15 -13.02 16.34
C LEU A 169 13.17 -14.15 16.72
N GLY A 170 13.56 -15.43 16.51
CA GLY A 170 12.68 -16.58 16.63
C GLY A 170 11.69 -16.69 15.47
N GLU A 171 10.89 -17.74 15.46
CA GLU A 171 9.78 -17.90 14.53
C GLU A 171 8.51 -17.40 15.20
N PRO A 172 7.93 -16.22 14.78
CA PRO A 172 6.73 -15.69 15.39
C PRO A 172 5.51 -16.54 15.02
N GLU A 173 4.64 -16.80 15.98
CA GLU A 173 3.38 -17.51 15.74
C GLU A 173 2.40 -16.73 14.90
N ASN A 174 2.49 -15.39 14.94
CA ASN A 174 1.61 -14.47 14.22
C ASN A 174 2.25 -13.10 13.97
N LYS A 175 1.60 -12.27 13.13
CA LYS A 175 2.08 -10.92 12.79
C LYS A 175 2.28 -10.01 14.02
N GLY A 176 1.44 -10.10 15.02
CA GLY A 176 1.54 -9.29 16.24
C GLY A 176 2.78 -9.60 17.05
N GLU A 177 3.10 -10.90 17.20
CA GLU A 177 4.32 -11.34 17.85
C GLU A 177 5.58 -10.93 17.07
N MET A 178 5.56 -11.11 15.74
CA MET A 178 6.65 -10.66 14.88
C MET A 178 6.93 -9.16 15.07
N MET A 179 5.88 -8.34 15.17
CA MET A 179 6.03 -6.90 15.36
C MET A 179 6.58 -6.55 16.76
N ALA A 180 6.14 -7.28 17.79
CA ALA A 180 6.64 -7.11 19.15
C ALA A 180 8.11 -7.50 19.26
N GLN A 181 8.52 -8.64 18.68
CA GLN A 181 9.90 -9.10 18.65
C GLN A 181 10.81 -8.10 17.94
N ARG A 182 10.40 -7.57 16.77
CA ARG A 182 11.18 -6.57 16.04
C ARG A 182 11.32 -5.26 16.80
N LEU A 183 10.25 -4.81 17.47
CA LEU A 183 10.30 -3.62 18.31
C LEU A 183 11.28 -3.82 19.47
N ALA A 184 11.21 -4.97 20.15
CA ALA A 184 12.10 -5.30 21.27
C ALA A 184 13.57 -5.46 20.84
N ALA A 185 13.82 -5.94 19.63
CA ALA A 185 15.16 -6.11 19.09
C ALA A 185 15.88 -4.78 18.83
N ALA A 186 15.14 -3.68 18.68
CA ALA A 186 15.67 -2.31 18.50
C ALA A 186 16.81 -2.24 17.46
N LEU A 187 16.64 -2.94 16.32
CA LEU A 187 17.68 -3.02 15.29
C LEU A 187 17.99 -1.65 14.71
N PRO A 188 19.27 -1.29 14.58
CA PRO A 188 19.62 -0.04 13.94
C PRO A 188 19.18 -0.06 12.47
N MET A 189 18.43 0.97 12.08
CA MET A 189 17.94 1.13 10.72
C MET A 189 18.33 2.48 10.15
N THR A 190 18.68 2.48 8.88
CA THR A 190 18.91 3.69 8.09
C THR A 190 17.80 3.85 7.06
N MET A 191 17.19 5.04 7.06
CA MET A 191 16.40 5.54 5.94
C MET A 191 17.30 6.36 5.03
N PHE A 192 17.20 6.11 3.73
CA PHE A 192 18.04 6.76 2.73
C PHE A 192 17.22 7.28 1.55
N THR A 193 17.80 8.24 0.83
CA THR A 193 17.37 8.61 -0.52
C THR A 193 18.40 8.14 -1.53
N ILE A 194 17.94 7.79 -2.73
CA ILE A 194 18.79 7.41 -3.87
C ILE A 194 18.47 8.29 -5.07
N ASN A 195 19.49 8.90 -5.67
CA ASN A 195 19.32 9.66 -6.91
C ASN A 195 19.15 8.70 -8.08
N LEU A 196 18.04 8.79 -8.80
CA LEU A 196 17.65 7.84 -9.86
C LEU A 196 18.49 7.98 -11.14
N GLN A 197 19.19 9.10 -11.31
CA GLN A 197 20.07 9.31 -12.46
C GLN A 197 21.47 8.78 -12.21
N THR A 198 22.01 9.02 -11.00
CA THR A 198 23.41 8.72 -10.65
C THR A 198 23.59 7.46 -9.81
N GLY A 199 22.52 6.94 -9.21
CA GLY A 199 22.55 5.85 -8.24
C GLY A 199 23.13 6.24 -6.87
N LYS A 200 23.49 7.52 -6.66
CA LYS A 200 24.10 7.98 -5.40
C LYS A 200 23.10 7.94 -4.25
N ILE A 201 23.49 7.29 -3.17
CA ILE A 201 22.73 7.17 -1.93
C ILE A 201 23.13 8.26 -0.94
N LYS A 202 22.15 8.81 -0.23
CA LYS A 202 22.32 9.74 0.87
C LYS A 202 21.50 9.26 2.07
N THR A 203 22.13 9.12 3.23
CA THR A 203 21.44 8.87 4.50
C THR A 203 20.52 10.04 4.83
N LEU A 204 19.28 9.74 5.18
CA LEU A 204 18.27 10.72 5.58
C LEU A 204 18.03 10.69 7.09
N LEU A 205 17.86 9.50 7.67
CA LEU A 205 17.60 9.30 9.09
C LEU A 205 18.20 7.97 9.53
N GLN A 206 18.78 7.95 10.74
CA GLN A 206 19.18 6.72 11.43
C GLN A 206 18.40 6.60 12.73
N HIS A 207 17.93 5.41 13.02
CA HIS A 207 17.12 5.14 14.20
C HIS A 207 17.38 3.73 14.73
N ASN A 208 17.41 3.57 16.06
CA ASN A 208 17.72 2.31 16.73
C ASN A 208 16.67 1.88 17.77
N THR A 209 15.51 2.49 17.80
CA THR A 209 14.43 2.14 18.74
C THR A 209 13.17 1.65 18.06
N ASN A 210 12.91 2.10 16.82
CA ASN A 210 11.74 1.72 16.07
C ASN A 210 12.15 1.28 14.66
N TRP A 211 11.42 0.33 14.13
CA TRP A 211 11.58 -0.13 12.77
C TRP A 211 11.02 0.91 11.78
N LEU A 212 11.85 1.44 10.88
CA LEU A 212 11.47 2.39 9.84
C LEU A 212 10.84 1.66 8.66
N ASN A 213 9.58 1.97 8.33
CA ASN A 213 8.82 1.28 7.29
C ASN A 213 7.79 2.20 6.61
N HIS A 214 7.01 1.66 5.67
CA HIS A 214 5.91 2.33 4.97
C HIS A 214 6.26 3.72 4.42
N LEU A 215 7.43 3.83 3.76
CA LEU A 215 7.86 5.09 3.17
C LEU A 215 6.99 5.43 1.95
N GLN A 216 6.51 6.67 1.91
CA GLN A 216 5.74 7.20 0.80
C GLN A 216 6.10 8.67 0.55
N PHE A 217 6.61 8.99 -0.64
CA PHE A 217 6.71 10.39 -1.03
C PHE A 217 5.33 11.01 -1.25
N SER A 218 5.22 12.30 -0.93
CA SER A 218 4.07 13.09 -1.34
C SER A 218 3.90 13.01 -2.87
N PRO A 219 2.67 12.84 -3.38
CA PRO A 219 2.42 12.80 -4.82
C PRO A 219 2.61 14.16 -5.52
N ALA A 220 2.75 15.26 -4.79
CA ALA A 220 2.90 16.61 -5.33
C ALA A 220 4.18 17.32 -4.89
N ASP A 221 4.66 17.09 -3.65
CA ASP A 221 5.90 17.70 -3.14
C ASP A 221 7.06 16.70 -3.22
N PRO A 222 8.00 16.83 -4.17
CA PRO A 222 9.09 15.88 -4.37
C PRO A 222 10.09 15.81 -3.22
N THR A 223 10.02 16.75 -2.26
CA THR A 223 10.92 16.82 -1.11
C THR A 223 10.30 16.31 0.18
N LEU A 224 9.01 15.97 0.19
CA LEU A 224 8.27 15.57 1.39
C LEU A 224 8.03 14.06 1.40
N LEU A 225 8.44 13.40 2.47
CA LEU A 225 8.35 11.96 2.67
C LEU A 225 7.56 11.66 3.95
N MET A 226 6.59 10.76 3.86
CA MET A 226 5.93 10.13 5.00
C MET A 226 6.59 8.79 5.29
N TYR A 227 6.68 8.40 6.57
CA TYR A 227 7.21 7.12 7.01
C TYR A 227 6.60 6.68 8.33
N CYS A 228 6.75 5.40 8.66
CA CYS A 228 6.30 4.84 9.93
C CYS A 228 7.45 4.49 10.86
N HIS A 229 7.26 4.79 12.13
CA HIS A 229 7.87 4.02 13.21
C HIS A 229 7.02 2.75 13.42
N GLU A 230 7.48 1.62 12.88
CA GLU A 230 6.75 0.36 12.95
C GLU A 230 6.99 -0.33 14.29
N GLY A 231 6.04 -1.16 14.71
CA GLY A 231 6.05 -1.93 15.94
C GLY A 231 4.64 -2.41 16.24
N SER A 232 4.39 -2.91 17.42
CA SER A 232 3.02 -3.14 17.89
C SER A 232 2.29 -1.80 17.87
N TRP A 233 1.23 -1.68 17.08
CA TRP A 233 0.61 -0.39 16.74
C TRP A 233 0.14 0.42 17.94
N GLN A 234 -0.32 -0.27 19.00
CA GLN A 234 -0.70 0.36 20.26
C GLN A 234 0.51 0.83 21.12
N MET A 235 1.73 0.46 20.74
CA MET A 235 2.94 0.79 21.52
C MET A 235 3.80 1.89 20.87
N VAL A 236 3.50 2.28 19.63
CA VAL A 236 4.33 3.23 18.87
C VAL A 236 3.49 4.39 18.33
N ASP A 237 4.06 5.59 18.28
CA ASP A 237 3.52 6.71 17.55
C ASP A 237 4.00 6.60 16.10
N ARG A 238 3.13 6.10 15.22
CA ARG A 238 3.52 5.50 13.94
C ARG A 238 3.90 6.49 12.86
N ILE A 239 3.09 7.52 12.64
CA ILE A 239 3.02 8.27 11.38
C ILE A 239 3.83 9.55 11.50
N TRP A 240 4.84 9.67 10.65
CA TRP A 240 5.78 10.78 10.63
C TRP A 240 5.97 11.32 9.22
N THR A 241 6.37 12.59 9.11
CA THR A 241 6.85 13.18 7.86
C THR A 241 8.23 13.79 8.05
N ILE A 242 9.01 13.83 6.98
CA ILE A 242 10.36 14.40 6.95
C ILE A 242 10.67 14.95 5.56
N ARG A 243 11.49 15.99 5.48
CA ARG A 243 12.00 16.47 4.20
C ARG A 243 13.26 15.72 3.77
N THR A 244 13.53 15.67 2.47
CA THR A 244 14.70 14.97 1.89
C THR A 244 16.06 15.57 2.30
N ASP A 245 16.08 16.75 2.90
CA ASP A 245 17.25 17.34 3.53
C ASP A 245 17.42 16.96 5.01
N GLY A 246 16.45 16.26 5.60
CA GLY A 246 16.40 15.86 7.01
C GLY A 246 15.67 16.85 7.91
N SER A 247 15.25 17.97 7.38
CA SER A 247 14.46 18.97 8.14
C SER A 247 13.00 18.55 8.32
N HIS A 248 12.28 19.24 9.22
CA HIS A 248 10.85 19.07 9.45
C HIS A 248 10.44 17.62 9.74
N ASN A 249 11.23 16.91 10.55
CA ASN A 249 10.85 15.60 11.05
C ASN A 249 9.74 15.76 12.08
N GLN A 250 8.50 15.41 11.69
CA GLN A 250 7.29 15.73 12.44
C GLN A 250 6.40 14.51 12.65
N LEU A 251 5.97 14.31 13.91
CA LEU A 251 4.90 13.37 14.24
C LEU A 251 3.54 13.89 13.77
N ILE A 252 2.80 13.08 13.03
CA ILE A 252 1.48 13.44 12.48
C ILE A 252 0.37 13.16 13.49
N HIS A 253 0.43 12.01 14.16
CA HIS A 253 -0.56 11.62 15.16
C HIS A 253 0.12 11.06 16.41
N LYS A 254 -0.13 11.71 17.56
CA LYS A 254 0.27 11.24 18.88
C LYS A 254 -0.90 10.53 19.55
N ARG A 255 -0.68 9.29 19.98
CA ARG A 255 -1.69 8.53 20.72
C ARG A 255 -2.03 9.22 22.04
N SER A 256 -3.28 9.16 22.44
CA SER A 256 -3.85 9.82 23.61
C SER A 256 -4.46 8.86 24.63
N MET A 257 -4.63 7.58 24.27
CA MET A 257 -5.20 6.56 25.14
C MET A 257 -4.54 5.20 24.93
N GLU A 258 -4.71 4.30 25.90
CA GLU A 258 -4.27 2.91 25.79
C GLU A 258 -5.01 2.18 24.66
N ASN A 259 -4.29 1.33 23.95
CA ASN A 259 -4.79 0.59 22.77
C ASN A 259 -5.32 1.47 21.62
N GLU A 260 -5.06 2.78 21.65
CA GLU A 260 -5.25 3.61 20.48
C GLU A 260 -4.27 3.17 19.37
N ILE A 261 -4.77 3.05 18.16
CA ILE A 261 -3.92 2.77 16.99
C ILE A 261 -4.20 3.77 15.88
N ALA A 262 -3.12 4.23 15.23
CA ALA A 262 -3.15 4.93 13.96
C ALA A 262 -2.32 4.13 12.95
N GLY A 263 -2.84 3.94 11.73
CA GLY A 263 -2.12 3.15 10.72
C GLY A 263 -2.83 3.14 9.38
N HIS A 264 -2.37 2.30 8.44
CA HIS A 264 -2.84 2.27 7.06
C HIS A 264 -2.88 3.67 6.44
N GLU A 265 -1.76 4.37 6.57
CA GLU A 265 -1.60 5.76 6.15
C GLU A 265 -1.40 5.89 4.64
N TRP A 266 -1.93 6.98 4.07
CA TRP A 266 -1.74 7.34 2.67
C TRP A 266 -1.75 8.85 2.47
N TRP A 267 -1.21 9.29 1.34
CA TRP A 267 -1.28 10.69 0.92
C TRP A 267 -2.58 10.97 0.16
N GLY A 268 -3.21 12.10 0.45
CA GLY A 268 -4.20 12.69 -0.45
C GLY A 268 -3.56 13.12 -1.78
N ALA A 269 -4.36 13.20 -2.82
CA ALA A 269 -3.90 13.64 -4.13
C ALA A 269 -3.36 15.08 -4.14
N ASP A 270 -3.73 15.90 -3.14
CA ASP A 270 -3.20 17.24 -2.91
C ASP A 270 -1.71 17.25 -2.51
N GLY A 271 -1.17 16.08 -2.08
CA GLY A 271 0.19 15.94 -1.60
C GLY A 271 0.51 16.66 -0.28
N GLU A 272 -0.49 17.19 0.38
CA GLU A 272 -0.40 17.95 1.63
C GLU A 272 -1.15 17.29 2.78
N THR A 273 -2.14 16.45 2.48
CA THR A 273 -2.98 15.78 3.48
C THR A 273 -2.56 14.32 3.65
N VAL A 274 -2.16 13.97 4.87
CA VAL A 274 -1.94 12.58 5.30
C VAL A 274 -3.24 12.05 5.87
N PHE A 275 -3.74 10.95 5.31
CA PHE A 275 -4.87 10.19 5.82
C PHE A 275 -4.40 8.94 6.53
N TYR A 276 -5.17 8.47 7.51
CA TYR A 276 -4.88 7.24 8.24
C TYR A 276 -6.13 6.72 8.94
N GLN A 277 -6.16 5.43 9.19
CA GLN A 277 -7.17 4.83 10.06
C GLN A 277 -6.83 5.08 11.52
N LEU A 278 -7.83 5.42 12.30
CA LEU A 278 -7.70 5.71 13.73
C LEU A 278 -8.76 4.92 14.51
N HIS A 279 -8.33 4.15 15.51
CA HIS A 279 -9.23 3.34 16.35
C HIS A 279 -9.08 3.71 17.82
N PHE A 280 -10.22 3.87 18.50
CA PHE A 280 -10.36 4.22 19.92
C PHE A 280 -11.25 3.23 20.69
N PRO A 281 -10.70 2.23 21.35
CA PRO A 281 -9.40 1.59 21.13
C PRO A 281 -9.45 0.57 19.99
N ARG A 282 -8.32 -0.07 19.69
CA ARG A 282 -8.29 -1.22 18.76
C ARG A 282 -9.25 -2.31 19.22
N GLY A 283 -10.08 -2.82 18.29
CA GLY A 283 -11.12 -3.79 18.58
C GLY A 283 -12.40 -3.21 19.20
N GLY A 284 -12.42 -1.90 19.48
CA GLY A 284 -13.62 -1.17 19.89
C GLY A 284 -14.52 -0.82 18.69
N HIS A 285 -15.62 -0.11 18.98
CA HIS A 285 -16.62 0.29 17.99
C HIS A 285 -16.39 1.67 17.39
N VAL A 286 -15.39 2.42 17.88
CA VAL A 286 -15.12 3.79 17.44
C VAL A 286 -13.88 3.82 16.58
N SER A 287 -14.07 4.14 15.30
CA SER A 287 -12.98 4.27 14.34
C SER A 287 -13.27 5.38 13.32
N PHE A 288 -12.21 5.90 12.72
CA PHE A 288 -12.27 7.03 11.81
C PHE A 288 -11.34 6.85 10.61
N ILE A 289 -11.70 7.44 9.47
CA ILE A 289 -10.71 7.99 8.56
C ILE A 289 -10.30 9.33 9.17
N ALA A 290 -9.07 9.41 9.65
CA ALA A 290 -8.48 10.62 10.19
C ALA A 290 -7.53 11.24 9.18
N SER A 291 -7.36 12.57 9.26
CA SER A 291 -6.42 13.27 8.40
C SER A 291 -5.71 14.41 9.11
N TYR A 292 -4.52 14.71 8.60
CA TYR A 292 -3.69 15.83 9.00
C TYR A 292 -3.12 16.52 7.75
N ASN A 293 -3.42 17.82 7.56
CA ASN A 293 -2.80 18.60 6.51
C ASN A 293 -1.47 19.18 7.02
N VAL A 294 -0.35 18.79 6.42
CA VAL A 294 1.01 19.13 6.89
C VAL A 294 1.35 20.62 6.73
N LYS A 295 0.63 21.34 5.87
CA LYS A 295 0.83 22.77 5.62
C LYS A 295 0.09 23.65 6.60
N THR A 296 -1.17 23.29 6.89
CA THR A 296 -2.08 24.11 7.71
C THR A 296 -2.20 23.61 9.14
N GLY A 297 -1.80 22.37 9.43
CA GLY A 297 -2.04 21.69 10.69
C GLY A 297 -3.49 21.28 10.92
N GLN A 298 -4.36 21.44 9.92
CA GLN A 298 -5.76 21.08 10.03
C GLN A 298 -5.94 19.57 10.19
N ARG A 299 -6.79 19.17 11.13
CA ARG A 299 -7.17 17.76 11.37
C ARG A 299 -8.66 17.60 11.09
N VAL A 300 -9.00 16.48 10.41
CA VAL A 300 -10.40 16.10 10.15
C VAL A 300 -10.56 14.64 10.51
N TRP A 301 -11.55 14.30 11.32
CA TRP A 301 -11.88 12.92 11.69
C TRP A 301 -13.29 12.59 11.24
N LEU A 302 -13.40 11.57 10.39
CA LEU A 302 -14.65 11.09 9.80
C LEU A 302 -14.97 9.72 10.38
N GLN A 303 -15.98 9.65 11.23
CA GLN A 303 -16.36 8.42 11.92
C GLN A 303 -17.00 7.43 10.94
N TYR A 304 -16.56 6.18 10.99
CA TYR A 304 -17.29 5.08 10.34
C TYR A 304 -18.59 4.78 11.07
N ASN A 305 -19.59 4.31 10.33
CA ASN A 305 -20.64 3.54 10.94
C ASN A 305 -20.03 2.25 11.54
N PRO A 306 -20.32 1.90 12.81
CA PRO A 306 -19.68 0.77 13.49
C PRO A 306 -19.73 -0.57 12.74
N ASP A 307 -20.80 -0.78 11.94
CA ASP A 307 -20.97 -2.02 11.17
C ASP A 307 -20.42 -1.93 9.73
N GLN A 308 -19.71 -0.87 9.40
CA GLN A 308 -19.26 -0.57 8.04
C GLN A 308 -17.82 -0.04 8.01
N SER A 309 -16.98 -0.53 8.91
CA SER A 309 -15.56 -0.23 8.93
C SER A 309 -14.79 -0.94 7.80
N SER A 310 -13.59 -0.45 7.52
CA SER A 310 -12.67 -1.01 6.54
C SER A 310 -11.29 -1.27 7.16
N ILE A 311 -10.46 -2.05 6.50
CA ILE A 311 -9.05 -2.27 6.86
C ILE A 311 -8.14 -1.36 6.05
N HIS A 312 -8.36 -1.27 4.73
CA HIS A 312 -7.61 -0.38 3.85
C HIS A 312 -8.58 0.58 3.17
N ASP A 313 -8.21 1.84 3.19
CA ASP A 313 -8.97 2.89 2.54
C ASP A 313 -8.08 3.68 1.60
N ASN A 314 -8.68 4.28 0.59
CA ASN A 314 -8.01 5.22 -0.29
C ASN A 314 -8.95 6.36 -0.66
N SER A 315 -8.38 7.54 -0.97
CA SER A 315 -9.15 8.69 -1.43
C SER A 315 -9.23 8.76 -2.96
N SER A 316 -10.35 9.28 -3.45
CA SER A 316 -10.49 9.58 -4.87
C SER A 316 -9.48 10.65 -5.31
N PRO A 317 -9.11 10.69 -6.61
CA PRO A 317 -8.22 11.72 -7.16
C PRO A 317 -8.64 13.17 -6.89
N ASP A 318 -9.94 13.45 -6.78
CA ASP A 318 -10.47 14.77 -6.45
C ASP A 318 -10.63 15.01 -4.93
N GLY A 319 -10.28 14.02 -4.10
CA GLY A 319 -10.31 14.11 -2.63
C GLY A 319 -11.71 14.13 -2.01
N LYS A 320 -12.78 13.86 -2.78
CA LYS A 320 -14.17 13.99 -2.30
C LYS A 320 -14.80 12.68 -1.83
N LEU A 321 -14.22 11.55 -2.22
CA LEU A 321 -14.72 10.22 -1.92
C LEU A 321 -13.60 9.37 -1.32
N TYR A 322 -14.01 8.30 -0.62
CA TYR A 322 -13.08 7.26 -0.19
C TYR A 322 -13.61 5.90 -0.61
N CYS A 323 -12.72 4.94 -0.82
CA CYS A 323 -13.08 3.54 -0.97
C CYS A 323 -12.44 2.71 0.15
N GLY A 324 -13.07 1.57 0.46
CA GLY A 324 -12.58 0.67 1.50
C GLY A 324 -12.89 -0.78 1.21
N ASP A 325 -12.10 -1.69 1.80
CA ASP A 325 -12.22 -3.13 1.55
C ASP A 325 -13.02 -3.91 2.61
N GLY A 326 -13.57 -3.21 3.59
CA GLY A 326 -14.27 -3.86 4.68
C GLY A 326 -13.37 -4.78 5.51
N ASP A 327 -13.96 -5.77 6.13
CA ASP A 327 -13.28 -6.82 6.90
C ASP A 327 -14.15 -8.10 6.99
N ASN A 328 -13.71 -9.12 7.73
CA ASN A 328 -14.49 -10.34 7.94
C ASN A 328 -15.88 -10.10 8.60
N ARG A 329 -16.07 -8.99 9.31
CA ARG A 329 -17.35 -8.63 9.97
C ARG A 329 -18.24 -7.81 9.04
N SER A 330 -17.62 -7.07 8.14
CA SER A 330 -18.26 -6.20 7.18
C SER A 330 -17.67 -6.43 5.77
N PRO A 331 -17.96 -7.60 5.14
CA PRO A 331 -17.28 -8.06 3.94
C PRO A 331 -17.85 -7.39 2.67
N TRP A 332 -17.45 -6.16 2.43
CA TRP A 332 -17.89 -5.36 1.29
C TRP A 332 -16.75 -4.52 0.73
N ILE A 333 -16.73 -4.30 -0.57
CA ILE A 333 -16.08 -3.10 -1.10
C ILE A 333 -17.03 -1.94 -0.90
N PHE A 334 -16.55 -0.89 -0.24
CA PHE A 334 -17.32 0.31 0.09
C PHE A 334 -16.90 1.51 -0.75
N LEU A 335 -17.88 2.38 -0.99
CA LEU A 335 -17.70 3.78 -1.32
C LEU A 335 -18.17 4.62 -0.13
N PHE A 336 -17.32 5.54 0.34
CA PHE A 336 -17.66 6.44 1.44
C PHE A 336 -17.73 7.88 0.96
N ARG A 337 -18.77 8.59 1.42
CA ARG A 337 -18.98 10.02 1.20
C ARG A 337 -18.80 10.75 2.52
N PRO A 338 -17.84 11.68 2.62
CA PRO A 338 -17.62 12.42 3.85
C PRO A 338 -18.73 13.45 4.08
N VAL A 339 -19.25 13.49 5.31
CA VAL A 339 -20.15 14.53 5.78
C VAL A 339 -19.45 15.28 6.91
N ILE A 340 -19.01 16.49 6.64
CA ILE A 340 -18.40 17.37 7.65
C ILE A 340 -19.51 18.09 8.40
N LEU A 341 -19.47 18.00 9.73
CA LEU A 341 -20.43 18.69 10.57
C LEU A 341 -20.16 20.21 10.55
N PRO A 342 -21.20 21.04 10.35
CA PRO A 342 -21.04 22.47 10.28
C PRO A 342 -20.56 23.02 11.62
N ASN A 343 -19.57 23.89 11.54
CA ASN A 343 -19.00 24.55 12.69
C ASN A 343 -19.73 25.86 12.99
N GLN A 344 -20.43 25.94 14.11
CA GLN A 344 -21.30 27.08 14.41
C GLN A 344 -20.65 28.20 15.25
N ARG A 345 -19.47 28.13 15.72
CA ARG A 345 -18.67 29.13 16.45
C ARG A 345 -17.61 28.40 17.28
N THR A 346 -16.49 28.10 16.73
CA THR A 346 -15.36 27.60 17.52
C THR A 346 -14.40 28.72 17.86
N LEU A 347 -14.12 28.85 19.14
CA LEU A 347 -13.13 29.75 19.69
C LEU A 347 -11.79 29.05 19.95
N GLY A 348 -11.49 27.98 19.21
CA GLY A 348 -10.24 27.22 19.42
C GLY A 348 -9.42 27.12 18.14
N ARG A 349 -8.12 27.40 18.24
CA ARG A 349 -7.14 27.03 17.21
C ARG A 349 -6.79 25.56 17.40
N ASN A 350 -6.58 24.83 16.32
CA ASN A 350 -6.16 23.41 16.33
C ASN A 350 -7.22 22.40 16.80
N LEU A 351 -8.49 22.73 16.81
CA LEU A 351 -9.54 21.76 17.04
C LEU A 351 -9.69 20.82 15.81
N ILE A 352 -10.04 19.56 16.09
CA ILE A 352 -10.34 18.58 15.06
C ILE A 352 -11.72 18.91 14.48
N LYS A 353 -11.82 18.96 13.15
CA LYS A 353 -13.12 19.01 12.47
C LYS A 353 -13.73 17.61 12.50
N GLY A 354 -14.91 17.48 13.07
CA GLY A 354 -15.65 16.23 13.14
C GLY A 354 -16.56 16.03 11.95
N GLY A 355 -16.78 14.78 11.61
CA GLY A 355 -17.72 14.36 10.60
C GLY A 355 -17.98 12.86 10.66
N TYR A 356 -18.71 12.35 9.69
CA TYR A 356 -18.98 10.93 9.54
C TYR A 356 -18.94 10.52 8.06
N LEU A 357 -18.93 9.21 7.83
CA LEU A 357 -18.92 8.62 6.49
C LEU A 357 -20.30 8.04 6.19
N GLU A 358 -20.93 8.52 5.12
CA GLU A 358 -22.03 7.81 4.48
C GLU A 358 -21.45 6.73 3.58
N SER A 359 -21.83 5.47 3.82
CA SER A 359 -21.28 4.33 3.08
C SER A 359 -22.30 3.76 2.10
N GLU A 360 -21.80 3.43 0.92
CA GLU A 360 -22.47 2.66 -0.10
C GLU A 360 -21.73 1.34 -0.32
N LYS A 361 -22.44 0.21 -0.29
CA LYS A 361 -21.89 -1.10 -0.61
C LYS A 361 -21.81 -1.27 -2.10
N LEU A 362 -20.63 -1.65 -2.62
CA LEU A 362 -20.40 -1.81 -4.05
C LEU A 362 -20.29 -3.27 -4.48
N VAL A 363 -19.61 -4.11 -3.69
CA VAL A 363 -19.42 -5.54 -4.00
C VAL A 363 -19.57 -6.36 -2.74
N ASN A 364 -20.36 -7.43 -2.83
CA ASN A 364 -20.47 -8.43 -1.78
C ASN A 364 -19.21 -9.32 -1.74
N MET A 365 -18.46 -9.22 -0.64
CA MET A 365 -17.18 -9.92 -0.42
C MET A 365 -17.32 -11.09 0.57
N THR A 366 -18.53 -11.62 0.81
CA THR A 366 -18.74 -12.72 1.77
C THR A 366 -17.99 -14.01 1.42
N LYS A 367 -17.58 -14.18 0.15
CA LYS A 367 -16.75 -15.29 -0.32
C LYS A 367 -15.24 -15.00 -0.27
N GLN A 368 -14.85 -13.79 0.11
CA GLN A 368 -13.44 -13.38 0.21
C GLN A 368 -12.78 -14.06 1.40
N ASN A 369 -11.61 -14.65 1.19
CA ASN A 369 -10.71 -14.99 2.27
C ASN A 369 -9.79 -13.80 2.55
N TYR A 370 -10.03 -13.10 3.65
CA TYR A 370 -9.31 -11.87 4.03
C TYR A 370 -7.85 -12.10 4.49
N ARG A 371 -7.30 -13.31 4.33
CA ARG A 371 -5.84 -13.47 4.30
C ARG A 371 -5.20 -12.78 3.09
N LEU A 372 -5.97 -12.65 1.99
CA LEU A 372 -5.71 -11.73 0.91
C LEU A 372 -6.55 -10.47 1.14
N GLU A 373 -5.91 -9.39 1.50
CA GLU A 373 -6.54 -8.09 1.70
C GLU A 373 -6.86 -7.46 0.34
N PRO A 374 -8.10 -6.99 0.07
CA PRO A 374 -8.49 -6.51 -1.25
C PRO A 374 -7.76 -5.26 -1.76
N ASN A 375 -7.31 -4.36 -0.87
CA ASN A 375 -6.50 -3.18 -1.20
C ASN A 375 -7.10 -2.29 -2.30
N PRO A 376 -8.28 -1.68 -2.09
CA PRO A 376 -8.97 -0.91 -3.11
C PRO A 376 -8.30 0.40 -3.43
N SER A 377 -8.39 0.81 -4.70
CA SER A 377 -7.94 2.13 -5.16
C SER A 377 -8.79 2.61 -6.32
N PHE A 378 -9.04 3.93 -6.40
CA PHE A 378 -9.73 4.53 -7.54
C PHE A 378 -8.87 4.48 -8.80
N THR A 379 -9.52 4.29 -9.96
CA THR A 379 -8.90 4.64 -11.23
C THR A 379 -8.72 6.15 -11.35
N PRO A 380 -7.74 6.66 -12.12
CA PRO A 380 -7.52 8.09 -12.29
C PRO A 380 -8.74 8.88 -12.79
N ASP A 381 -9.61 8.26 -13.57
CA ASP A 381 -10.87 8.85 -14.07
C ASP A 381 -12.05 8.73 -13.09
N MET A 382 -11.83 8.10 -11.93
CA MET A 382 -12.81 7.86 -10.84
C MET A 382 -14.02 7.03 -11.24
N LYS A 383 -14.01 6.37 -12.41
CA LYS A 383 -15.15 5.54 -12.83
C LYS A 383 -15.18 4.20 -12.12
N TYR A 384 -14.02 3.71 -11.70
CA TYR A 384 -13.89 2.39 -11.11
C TYR A 384 -13.10 2.45 -9.80
N ILE A 385 -13.36 1.45 -8.94
CA ILE A 385 -12.52 1.07 -7.83
C ILE A 385 -11.92 -0.29 -8.18
N VAL A 386 -10.58 -0.33 -8.30
CA VAL A 386 -9.82 -1.55 -8.54
C VAL A 386 -9.53 -2.22 -7.20
N PHE A 387 -9.66 -3.53 -7.13
CA PHE A 387 -9.34 -4.33 -5.95
C PHE A 387 -8.89 -5.74 -6.38
N ARG A 388 -8.20 -6.44 -5.49
CA ARG A 388 -7.85 -7.85 -5.70
C ARG A 388 -8.76 -8.75 -4.88
N SER A 389 -9.04 -9.95 -5.38
CA SER A 389 -9.94 -10.87 -4.68
C SER A 389 -9.67 -12.33 -5.04
N ASN A 390 -9.88 -13.19 -4.05
CA ASN A 390 -9.87 -14.65 -4.17
C ASN A 390 -11.28 -15.28 -4.02
N MET A 391 -12.33 -14.49 -4.18
CA MET A 391 -13.71 -14.96 -3.99
C MET A 391 -14.13 -16.11 -4.93
N PHE A 392 -13.37 -16.31 -6.01
CA PHE A 392 -13.57 -17.41 -6.98
C PHE A 392 -12.48 -18.49 -6.88
N GLY A 393 -11.64 -18.46 -5.85
CA GLY A 393 -10.54 -19.40 -5.60
C GLY A 393 -9.18 -18.76 -5.78
N PRO A 394 -8.59 -18.70 -7.00
CA PRO A 394 -7.35 -17.98 -7.25
C PRO A 394 -7.51 -16.46 -7.15
N ASP A 395 -6.39 -15.77 -6.90
CA ASP A 395 -6.34 -14.31 -6.82
C ASP A 395 -6.43 -13.71 -8.23
N TYR A 396 -7.27 -12.66 -8.36
CA TYR A 396 -7.40 -11.84 -9.56
C TYR A 396 -7.61 -10.38 -9.19
N ALA A 397 -7.24 -9.46 -10.09
CA ALA A 397 -7.64 -8.07 -10.00
C ALA A 397 -9.01 -7.87 -10.66
N PHE A 398 -9.87 -7.13 -9.96
CA PHE A 398 -11.21 -6.73 -10.38
C PHE A 398 -11.35 -5.22 -10.35
N ALA A 399 -12.38 -4.72 -11.01
CA ALA A 399 -12.85 -3.34 -10.88
C ALA A 399 -14.36 -3.33 -10.67
N VAL A 400 -14.85 -2.45 -9.82
CA VAL A 400 -16.29 -2.17 -9.69
C VAL A 400 -16.58 -0.76 -10.18
N GLU A 401 -17.65 -0.62 -10.97
CA GLU A 401 -18.15 0.70 -11.39
C GLU A 401 -18.64 1.49 -10.16
N VAL A 402 -18.19 2.74 -10.04
CA VAL A 402 -18.67 3.65 -8.97
C VAL A 402 -20.15 4.00 -9.18
N ALA A 403 -20.57 4.16 -10.42
CA ALA A 403 -21.97 4.31 -10.77
C ALA A 403 -22.69 2.94 -10.77
N LYS A 404 -23.97 2.92 -10.39
CA LYS A 404 -24.80 1.71 -10.54
C LYS A 404 -24.99 1.38 -12.03
N ALA A 405 -25.04 0.08 -12.31
CA ALA A 405 -25.39 -0.37 -13.65
C ALA A 405 -26.82 0.09 -13.97
N ASN A 406 -27.02 0.62 -15.19
CA ASN A 406 -28.36 0.88 -15.65
C ASN A 406 -29.17 -0.42 -15.62
N PRO A 407 -30.42 -0.41 -15.11
CA PRO A 407 -31.26 -1.59 -15.22
C PRO A 407 -31.33 -1.97 -16.70
N THR A 408 -31.01 -3.22 -16.99
CA THR A 408 -31.21 -3.75 -18.34
C THR A 408 -32.71 -3.64 -18.67
N PRO A 409 -33.10 -3.03 -19.81
CA PRO A 409 -34.50 -2.81 -20.18
C PRO A 409 -35.27 -4.13 -20.31
#